data_b3b1eb5382c6867d8bf07a7b25e9bea8
#
_entry.id   b3b1eb5382c6867d8bf07a7b25e9bea8
#
_cell.length_a   1.000
_cell.length_b   1.000
_cell.length_c   1.000
_cell.angle_alpha   90.00
_cell.angle_beta   90.00
_cell.angle_gamma   90.00
#
_symmetry.space_group_name_H-M   'P 1'
#
loop_
_entity.id
_entity.type
_entity.pdbx_description
1 polymer ?
#
loop_
_entity_poly.entity_id
_entity_poly.type
_entity_poly.pdbx_seq_one_letter_code
_entity_poly.pdbx_strand_id
1 'polypeptide(L)'
;MAKARKTPKSISYALKTRNRVFLSFLLLYFILEGVCFAELSKKAAIWKNLEPGLDIGFFAAPKKSILGDSLIRILRADPKFFALKLLNSSSSKTKKRFSVKKWVNQNSLVAGINASMYQKNQISSVSFMKTGKHVNSTWVSKDKTILAFDPIDKNKPPVKIIDRECEDFSSLRKQYTSLIQSIRMVSCKGENVWSPQKKMWSTAAIGIDHQGRVFFIHVRSPYSTHDLTNMLLQLPINLKQAMYVEGGADAQLYIDTGKEEHEFIGSYSSGSREHDENTFSRPIPNVLGIVRIKNKKD
;
A
#
# COMPACT_ATOMS: atom_id res chain seq x y z
N MET A 1 66.70 2.61 65.08
CA MET A 1 66.64 3.45 63.87
C MET A 1 65.63 2.83 62.90
N ALA A 2 64.35 3.31 62.85
CA ALA A 2 63.31 2.80 61.99
C ALA A 2 63.01 3.84 60.90
N LYS A 3 63.19 3.52 59.63
CA LYS A 3 62.88 4.36 58.47
C LYS A 3 61.40 4.24 58.09
N ALA A 4 60.65 5.31 58.18
CA ALA A 4 59.27 5.41 57.73
C ALA A 4 59.22 5.48 56.21
N ARG A 5 58.45 4.58 55.60
CA ARG A 5 58.13 4.63 54.17
C ARG A 5 56.94 5.55 53.91
N LYS A 6 57.12 6.62 53.18
CA LYS A 6 56.05 7.48 52.67
C LYS A 6 55.40 6.80 51.46
N THR A 7 54.13 6.55 51.51
CA THR A 7 53.31 6.09 50.37
C THR A 7 52.91 7.29 49.47
N PRO A 8 52.97 7.19 48.14
CA PRO A 8 52.64 8.31 47.29
C PRO A 8 51.12 8.51 47.13
N LYS A 9 50.66 9.73 47.46
CA LYS A 9 49.27 10.20 47.37
C LYS A 9 48.75 10.38 45.89
N SER A 10 49.53 10.06 44.86
CA SER A 10 49.21 10.38 43.45
C SER A 10 48.33 9.36 42.73
N ILE A 11 48.16 8.14 43.23
CA ILE A 11 47.41 7.09 42.53
C ILE A 11 45.88 7.23 42.72
N SER A 12 45.42 7.85 43.82
CA SER A 12 43.98 7.98 44.12
C SER A 12 43.27 9.01 43.22
N TYR A 13 43.94 10.06 42.75
CA TYR A 13 43.35 11.10 41.90
C TYR A 13 43.16 10.65 40.42
N ALA A 14 44.08 9.84 39.93
CA ALA A 14 44.02 9.35 38.53
C ALA A 14 42.85 8.36 38.32
N LEU A 15 42.50 7.53 39.30
CA LEU A 15 41.36 6.62 39.22
C LEU A 15 40.00 7.33 39.28
N LYS A 16 39.89 8.41 40.08
CA LYS A 16 38.63 9.18 40.21
C LYS A 16 38.29 9.98 38.93
N THR A 17 39.30 10.54 38.27
CA THR A 17 39.09 11.26 36.99
C THR A 17 38.79 10.30 35.84
N ARG A 18 39.40 9.12 35.79
CA ARG A 18 39.15 8.11 34.74
C ARG A 18 37.73 7.57 34.77
N ASN A 19 37.18 7.33 35.95
CA ASN A 19 35.78 6.90 36.11
C ASN A 19 34.77 7.99 35.77
N ARG A 20 35.07 9.28 36.05
CA ARG A 20 34.17 10.38 35.67
C ARG A 20 34.13 10.62 34.16
N VAL A 21 35.26 10.51 33.47
CA VAL A 21 35.33 10.63 32.02
C VAL A 21 34.61 9.46 31.35
N PHE A 22 34.78 8.23 31.87
CA PHE A 22 34.08 7.05 31.32
C PHE A 22 32.55 7.12 31.50
N LEU A 23 32.08 7.61 32.65
CA LEU A 23 30.67 7.81 32.90
C LEU A 23 30.06 8.91 32.01
N SER A 24 30.82 9.98 31.74
CA SER A 24 30.40 11.05 30.83
C SER A 24 30.29 10.57 29.37
N PHE A 25 31.20 9.72 28.90
CA PHE A 25 31.11 9.12 27.56
C PHE A 25 29.94 8.14 27.45
N LEU A 26 29.65 7.34 28.47
CA LEU A 26 28.49 6.45 28.49
C LEU A 26 27.16 7.24 28.46
N LEU A 27 27.07 8.33 29.23
CA LEU A 27 25.87 9.19 29.22
C LEU A 27 25.68 9.88 27.84
N LEU A 28 26.77 10.33 27.20
CA LEU A 28 26.72 10.95 25.89
C LEU A 28 26.28 9.94 24.82
N TYR A 29 26.74 8.68 24.90
CA TYR A 29 26.35 7.61 24.00
C TYR A 29 24.85 7.30 24.10
N PHE A 30 24.30 7.18 25.32
CA PHE A 30 22.85 6.98 25.51
C PHE A 30 22.01 8.18 25.09
N ILE A 31 22.53 9.41 25.22
CA ILE A 31 21.81 10.61 24.74
C ILE A 31 21.82 10.66 23.19
N LEU A 32 22.92 10.29 22.52
CA LEU A 32 22.97 10.23 21.06
C LEU A 32 22.05 9.14 20.48
N GLU A 33 22.01 7.95 21.10
CA GLU A 33 21.07 6.91 20.68
C GLU A 33 19.61 7.30 20.91
N GLY A 34 19.30 7.93 22.04
CA GLY A 34 17.96 8.43 22.33
C GLY A 34 17.48 9.53 21.39
N VAL A 35 18.37 10.43 20.95
CA VAL A 35 18.08 11.48 19.97
C VAL A 35 17.91 10.89 18.57
N CYS A 36 18.73 9.91 18.18
CA CYS A 36 18.60 9.23 16.89
C CYS A 36 17.29 8.43 16.80
N PHE A 37 16.88 7.74 17.86
CA PHE A 37 15.58 7.06 17.93
C PHE A 37 14.39 8.05 17.93
N ALA A 38 14.51 9.20 18.58
CA ALA A 38 13.49 10.24 18.60
C ALA A 38 13.34 10.94 17.23
N GLU A 39 14.43 11.10 16.47
CA GLU A 39 14.37 11.63 15.09
C GLU A 39 13.83 10.62 14.09
N LEU A 40 14.14 9.33 14.22
CA LEU A 40 13.51 8.27 13.42
C LEU A 40 12.00 8.16 13.72
N SER A 41 11.58 8.37 14.98
CA SER A 41 10.15 8.35 15.34
C SER A 41 9.38 9.57 14.82
N LYS A 42 10.04 10.72 14.65
CA LYS A 42 9.45 11.93 14.04
C LYS A 42 9.26 11.85 12.53
N LYS A 43 9.93 10.92 11.83
CA LYS A 43 9.67 10.56 10.43
C LYS A 43 8.68 9.43 10.27
N ALA A 44 8.05 8.97 11.34
CA ALA A 44 6.96 8.00 11.27
C ALA A 44 5.80 8.61 10.47
N ALA A 45 5.26 7.83 9.58
CA ALA A 45 4.17 8.11 8.71
C ALA A 45 3.07 8.95 9.36
N ILE A 46 2.83 10.12 8.81
CA ILE A 46 1.73 10.95 9.26
C ILE A 46 0.47 10.46 8.53
N TRP A 47 -0.24 9.54 9.18
CA TRP A 47 -1.60 9.24 8.78
C TRP A 47 -2.49 10.44 9.10
N LYS A 48 -3.14 10.98 8.07
CA LYS A 48 -4.19 11.97 8.22
C LYS A 48 -5.53 11.26 8.22
N ASN A 49 -6.29 11.42 9.29
CA ASN A 49 -7.66 10.92 9.33
C ASN A 49 -8.55 11.79 8.44
N LEU A 50 -9.26 11.18 7.50
CA LEU A 50 -10.22 11.83 6.62
C LEU A 50 -11.64 11.75 7.20
N GLU A 51 -11.99 10.59 7.73
CA GLU A 51 -13.24 10.30 8.46
C GLU A 51 -13.09 9.00 9.25
N PRO A 52 -14.02 8.63 10.15
CA PRO A 52 -13.91 7.42 10.94
C PRO A 52 -13.65 6.18 10.09
N GLY A 53 -12.52 5.50 10.33
CA GLY A 53 -12.10 4.32 9.59
C GLY A 53 -11.48 4.57 8.21
N LEU A 54 -11.22 5.84 7.84
CA LEU A 54 -10.56 6.22 6.60
C LEU A 54 -9.40 7.18 6.86
N ASP A 55 -8.20 6.75 6.51
CA ASP A 55 -6.98 7.54 6.66
C ASP A 55 -6.20 7.59 5.36
N ILE A 56 -5.54 8.74 5.10
CA ILE A 56 -4.54 8.86 4.03
C ILE A 56 -3.15 9.04 4.63
N GLY A 57 -2.16 8.31 4.10
CA GLY A 57 -0.75 8.41 4.47
C GLY A 57 0.12 8.83 3.29
N PHE A 58 1.06 9.73 3.56
CA PHE A 58 2.09 10.17 2.61
C PHE A 58 3.44 9.76 3.16
N PHE A 59 4.09 8.79 2.51
CA PHE A 59 5.35 8.24 2.97
C PHE A 59 6.46 8.63 2.00
N ALA A 60 7.52 9.21 2.49
CA ALA A 60 8.73 9.35 1.70
C ALA A 60 9.27 7.95 1.38
N ALA A 61 9.52 7.67 0.10
CA ALA A 61 10.11 6.41 -0.30
C ALA A 61 11.53 6.28 0.30
N PRO A 62 11.90 5.15 0.90
CA PRO A 62 13.23 4.91 1.46
C PRO A 62 14.37 5.12 0.43
N LYS A 63 14.08 4.90 -0.85
CA LYS A 63 14.96 5.17 -1.98
C LYS A 63 14.35 6.24 -2.87
N LYS A 64 15.09 7.32 -3.14
CA LYS A 64 14.64 8.36 -4.09
C LYS A 64 14.52 7.79 -5.50
N SER A 65 13.46 8.16 -6.20
CA SER A 65 13.28 7.87 -7.63
C SER A 65 14.08 8.83 -8.50
N ILE A 66 14.30 8.43 -9.75
CA ILE A 66 14.91 9.26 -10.78
C ILE A 66 14.03 10.44 -11.23
N LEU A 67 12.70 10.31 -11.06
CA LEU A 67 11.70 11.31 -11.41
C LEU A 67 10.57 11.36 -10.37
N GLY A 68 9.84 12.49 -10.36
CA GLY A 68 8.70 12.67 -9.49
C GLY A 68 9.08 13.02 -8.05
N ASP A 69 8.13 12.91 -7.15
CA ASP A 69 8.23 13.38 -5.77
C ASP A 69 8.73 12.32 -4.76
N SER A 70 8.90 11.09 -5.21
CA SER A 70 9.30 9.95 -4.37
C SER A 70 8.36 9.71 -3.17
N LEU A 71 7.05 9.98 -3.34
CA LEU A 71 6.04 9.72 -2.32
C LEU A 71 5.25 8.46 -2.63
N ILE A 72 5.07 7.63 -1.61
CA ILE A 72 4.14 6.51 -1.59
C ILE A 72 2.87 6.97 -0.89
N ARG A 73 1.76 6.99 -1.60
CA ARG A 73 0.44 7.42 -1.11
C ARG A 73 -0.40 6.20 -0.81
N ILE A 74 -0.96 6.15 0.38
CA ILE A 74 -1.75 5.00 0.83
C ILE A 74 -3.05 5.51 1.44
N LEU A 75 -4.17 5.17 0.84
CA LEU A 75 -5.47 5.26 1.49
C LEU A 75 -5.71 3.97 2.27
N ARG A 76 -6.04 4.10 3.55
CA ARG A 76 -6.35 2.98 4.44
C ARG A 76 -7.82 3.03 4.82
N ALA A 77 -8.57 1.98 4.49
CA ALA A 77 -9.98 1.85 4.78
C ALA A 77 -10.25 0.66 5.72
N ASP A 78 -10.99 0.89 6.79
CA ASP A 78 -11.43 -0.16 7.71
C ASP A 78 -12.74 -0.78 7.21
N PRO A 79 -12.79 -2.10 6.95
CA PRO A 79 -14.00 -2.79 6.49
C PRO A 79 -15.17 -2.77 7.47
N LYS A 80 -14.99 -2.28 8.69
CA LYS A 80 -16.08 -2.02 9.63
C LYS A 80 -16.93 -0.82 9.25
N PHE A 81 -16.33 0.15 8.55
CA PHE A 81 -16.97 1.41 8.14
C PHE A 81 -17.22 1.47 6.64
N PHE A 82 -16.44 0.72 5.84
CA PHE A 82 -16.46 0.79 4.39
C PHE A 82 -16.59 -0.58 3.75
N ALA A 83 -17.46 -0.69 2.75
CA ALA A 83 -17.55 -1.85 1.88
C ALA A 83 -16.83 -1.60 0.56
N LEU A 84 -16.28 -2.64 -0.05
CA LEU A 84 -15.72 -2.60 -1.40
C LEU A 84 -16.83 -2.69 -2.45
N LYS A 85 -16.64 -2.05 -3.59
CA LYS A 85 -17.54 -2.11 -4.75
C LYS A 85 -16.72 -2.21 -6.04
N LEU A 86 -16.86 -3.31 -6.77
CA LEU A 86 -16.26 -3.46 -8.09
C LEU A 86 -17.20 -2.92 -9.17
N LEU A 87 -16.69 -2.01 -9.97
CA LEU A 87 -17.38 -1.42 -11.12
C LEU A 87 -16.68 -1.87 -12.41
N ASN A 88 -17.47 -2.36 -13.36
CA ASN A 88 -16.99 -2.81 -14.65
C ASN A 88 -17.76 -2.12 -15.79
N SER A 89 -17.06 -1.58 -16.78
CA SER A 89 -17.72 -1.04 -17.99
C SER A 89 -18.47 -2.13 -18.76
N SER A 90 -18.01 -3.38 -18.70
CA SER A 90 -18.67 -4.54 -19.31
C SER A 90 -20.04 -4.88 -18.70
N SER A 91 -20.35 -4.38 -17.50
CA SER A 91 -21.68 -4.60 -16.88
C SER A 91 -22.75 -3.68 -17.43
N SER A 92 -22.40 -2.62 -18.17
CA SER A 92 -23.33 -1.69 -18.80
C SER A 92 -23.49 -1.97 -20.28
N LYS A 93 -24.68 -1.65 -20.83
CA LYS A 93 -24.97 -1.77 -22.27
C LYS A 93 -24.01 -0.93 -23.13
N THR A 94 -23.66 0.26 -22.67
CA THR A 94 -22.81 1.21 -23.41
C THR A 94 -21.32 0.87 -23.33
N LYS A 95 -20.91 0.03 -22.40
CA LYS A 95 -19.50 -0.32 -22.13
C LYS A 95 -18.56 0.89 -22.02
N LYS A 96 -19.08 2.05 -21.62
CA LYS A 96 -18.29 3.28 -21.48
C LYS A 96 -17.26 3.12 -20.38
N ARG A 97 -16.05 3.56 -20.67
CA ARG A 97 -14.93 3.67 -19.73
C ARG A 97 -14.87 5.10 -19.23
N PHE A 98 -14.41 5.28 -17.99
CA PHE A 98 -14.24 6.57 -17.38
C PHE A 98 -12.94 6.62 -16.59
N SER A 99 -12.41 7.82 -16.28
CA SER A 99 -11.35 7.96 -15.28
C SER A 99 -11.85 7.49 -13.92
N VAL A 100 -10.94 7.14 -13.01
CA VAL A 100 -11.33 6.74 -11.63
C VAL A 100 -12.17 7.84 -10.96
N LYS A 101 -11.78 9.11 -11.10
CA LYS A 101 -12.55 10.26 -10.63
C LYS A 101 -14.00 10.21 -11.09
N LYS A 102 -14.23 10.03 -12.38
CA LYS A 102 -15.58 9.98 -12.94
C LYS A 102 -16.36 8.74 -12.49
N TRP A 103 -15.69 7.57 -12.34
CA TRP A 103 -16.31 6.39 -11.75
C TRP A 103 -16.77 6.64 -10.31
N VAL A 104 -15.92 7.28 -9.49
CA VAL A 104 -16.23 7.61 -8.09
C VAL A 104 -17.44 8.53 -8.00
N ASN A 105 -17.42 9.64 -8.74
CA ASN A 105 -18.47 10.65 -8.68
C ASN A 105 -19.83 10.13 -9.18
N GLN A 106 -19.84 9.36 -10.27
CA GLN A 106 -21.08 8.81 -10.83
C GLN A 106 -21.70 7.68 -10.00
N ASN A 107 -20.94 7.06 -9.09
CA ASN A 107 -21.41 5.92 -8.32
C ASN A 107 -21.46 6.18 -6.80
N SER A 108 -21.34 7.46 -6.39
CA SER A 108 -21.33 7.88 -4.99
C SER A 108 -20.34 7.09 -4.12
N LEU A 109 -19.14 6.84 -4.68
CA LEU A 109 -18.04 6.22 -3.94
C LEU A 109 -17.29 7.28 -3.15
N VAL A 110 -16.61 6.87 -2.08
CA VAL A 110 -15.70 7.72 -1.30
C VAL A 110 -14.31 7.75 -1.90
N ALA A 111 -13.88 6.65 -2.49
CA ALA A 111 -12.63 6.56 -3.22
C ALA A 111 -12.68 5.44 -4.25
N GLY A 112 -11.73 5.47 -5.19
CA GLY A 112 -11.55 4.42 -6.19
C GLY A 112 -10.10 4.29 -6.65
N ILE A 113 -9.75 3.08 -7.07
CA ILE A 113 -8.45 2.72 -7.64
C ILE A 113 -8.67 1.76 -8.80
N ASN A 114 -7.68 1.58 -9.68
CA ASN A 114 -7.70 0.51 -10.68
C ASN A 114 -8.02 -0.84 -10.03
N ALA A 115 -8.88 -1.64 -10.64
CA ALA A 115 -9.19 -2.97 -10.10
C ALA A 115 -8.18 -4.04 -10.56
N SER A 116 -7.72 -3.97 -11.80
CA SER A 116 -6.73 -4.86 -12.43
C SER A 116 -6.36 -4.32 -13.81
N MET A 117 -5.24 -4.78 -14.35
CA MET A 117 -4.90 -4.56 -15.77
C MET A 117 -5.99 -5.11 -16.69
N TYR A 118 -6.09 -4.56 -17.90
CA TYR A 118 -7.10 -4.94 -18.87
C TYR A 118 -6.50 -5.36 -20.22
N GLN A 119 -7.26 -6.14 -20.97
CA GLN A 119 -6.87 -6.68 -22.27
C GLN A 119 -6.89 -5.60 -23.37
N LYS A 120 -6.34 -5.93 -24.55
CA LYS A 120 -6.32 -5.05 -25.74
C LYS A 120 -7.71 -4.56 -26.16
N ASN A 121 -8.78 -5.30 -25.83
CA ASN A 121 -10.16 -4.86 -26.07
C ASN A 121 -10.59 -3.70 -25.15
N GLN A 122 -9.74 -3.32 -24.18
CA GLN A 122 -9.93 -2.22 -23.25
C GLN A 122 -11.22 -2.32 -22.39
N ILE A 123 -11.72 -3.53 -22.18
CA ILE A 123 -12.95 -3.83 -21.42
C ILE A 123 -12.71 -4.94 -20.42
N SER A 124 -12.14 -6.07 -20.86
CA SER A 124 -11.99 -7.26 -20.06
C SER A 124 -10.72 -7.20 -19.22
N SER A 125 -10.78 -7.68 -17.98
CA SER A 125 -9.58 -7.91 -17.16
C SER A 125 -8.68 -8.96 -17.81
N VAL A 126 -7.37 -8.83 -17.63
CA VAL A 126 -6.38 -9.83 -18.08
C VAL A 126 -6.48 -11.14 -17.31
N SER A 127 -7.06 -11.11 -16.11
CA SER A 127 -7.22 -12.25 -15.20
C SER A 127 -8.66 -12.35 -14.70
N PHE A 128 -8.96 -13.38 -13.93
CA PHE A 128 -10.30 -13.65 -13.42
C PHE A 128 -10.90 -12.45 -12.66
N MET A 129 -12.10 -12.05 -13.06
CA MET A 129 -12.81 -10.93 -12.43
C MET A 129 -14.32 -11.14 -12.47
N LYS A 130 -14.97 -11.08 -11.30
CA LYS A 130 -16.44 -11.15 -11.17
C LYS A 130 -16.93 -10.28 -10.01
N THR A 131 -18.18 -9.84 -10.10
CA THR A 131 -18.92 -9.21 -8.99
C THR A 131 -20.40 -9.60 -9.05
N GLY A 132 -20.90 -10.18 -7.97
CA GLY A 132 -22.24 -10.74 -7.93
C GLY A 132 -22.44 -11.77 -9.06
N LYS A 133 -23.46 -11.53 -9.91
CA LYS A 133 -23.76 -12.37 -11.09
C LYS A 133 -22.95 -11.98 -12.35
N HIS A 134 -22.31 -10.79 -12.37
CA HIS A 134 -21.56 -10.31 -13.53
C HIS A 134 -20.15 -10.89 -13.54
N VAL A 135 -19.74 -11.48 -14.66
CA VAL A 135 -18.40 -11.99 -14.91
C VAL A 135 -17.75 -11.15 -16.01
N ASN A 136 -16.72 -10.37 -15.65
CA ASN A 136 -15.95 -9.57 -16.59
C ASN A 136 -14.93 -10.41 -17.35
N SER A 137 -14.23 -11.33 -16.65
CA SER A 137 -13.28 -12.29 -17.24
C SER A 137 -13.38 -13.63 -16.51
N THR A 138 -13.51 -14.72 -17.26
CA THR A 138 -13.53 -16.10 -16.74
C THR A 138 -12.15 -16.70 -16.61
N TRP A 139 -11.12 -16.07 -17.20
CA TRP A 139 -9.77 -16.59 -17.30
C TRP A 139 -9.03 -16.52 -15.95
N VAL A 140 -8.82 -17.67 -15.33
CA VAL A 140 -7.96 -17.79 -14.16
C VAL A 140 -6.51 -17.93 -14.64
N SER A 141 -5.78 -16.81 -14.61
CA SER A 141 -4.39 -16.73 -15.06
C SER A 141 -3.42 -17.44 -14.09
N LYS A 142 -2.12 -17.40 -14.44
CA LYS A 142 -1.04 -17.86 -13.55
C LYS A 142 -0.83 -16.98 -12.33
N ASP A 143 -1.38 -15.77 -12.31
CA ASP A 143 -1.25 -14.84 -11.20
C ASP A 143 -1.81 -15.44 -9.91
N LYS A 144 -1.12 -15.23 -8.80
CA LYS A 144 -1.36 -16.00 -7.57
C LYS A 144 -2.31 -15.33 -6.60
N THR A 145 -2.53 -14.01 -6.70
CA THR A 145 -3.37 -13.28 -5.74
C THR A 145 -4.77 -13.00 -6.28
N ILE A 146 -5.75 -13.15 -5.40
CA ILE A 146 -7.13 -12.78 -5.65
C ILE A 146 -7.65 -11.96 -4.47
N LEU A 147 -8.06 -10.71 -4.72
CA LEU A 147 -8.86 -9.96 -3.76
C LEU A 147 -10.28 -10.52 -3.78
N ALA A 148 -10.74 -10.98 -2.62
CA ALA A 148 -12.08 -11.54 -2.40
C ALA A 148 -12.84 -10.66 -1.41
N PHE A 149 -14.08 -10.29 -1.72
CA PHE A 149 -14.96 -9.49 -0.86
C PHE A 149 -16.43 -9.81 -1.14
N ASP A 150 -17.33 -9.22 -0.38
CA ASP A 150 -18.75 -9.58 -0.35
C ASP A 150 -18.95 -11.06 0.00
N PRO A 151 -18.57 -11.49 1.23
CA PRO A 151 -18.72 -12.87 1.64
C PRO A 151 -20.20 -13.28 1.69
N ILE A 152 -20.50 -14.53 1.28
CA ILE A 152 -21.85 -15.10 1.35
C ILE A 152 -22.23 -15.32 2.83
N ASP A 153 -21.32 -15.88 3.61
CA ASP A 153 -21.44 -16.00 5.06
C ASP A 153 -20.80 -14.77 5.72
N LYS A 154 -21.61 -13.99 6.45
CA LYS A 154 -21.17 -12.76 7.13
C LYS A 154 -20.21 -12.99 8.29
N ASN A 155 -20.02 -14.22 8.74
CA ASN A 155 -18.99 -14.57 9.73
C ASN A 155 -17.59 -14.67 9.11
N LYS A 156 -17.49 -14.66 7.78
CA LYS A 156 -16.20 -14.61 7.07
C LYS A 156 -15.66 -13.19 7.02
N PRO A 157 -14.33 -13.03 6.87
CA PRO A 157 -13.73 -11.71 6.68
C PRO A 157 -14.41 -10.95 5.53
N PRO A 158 -14.81 -9.68 5.72
CA PRO A 158 -15.48 -8.89 4.68
C PRO A 158 -14.59 -8.68 3.45
N VAL A 159 -13.27 -8.65 3.66
CA VAL A 159 -12.25 -8.55 2.60
C VAL A 159 -11.09 -9.48 2.92
N LYS A 160 -10.54 -10.14 1.90
CA LYS A 160 -9.39 -11.03 2.01
C LYS A 160 -8.57 -10.98 0.72
N ILE A 161 -7.25 -11.04 0.83
CA ILE A 161 -6.38 -11.41 -0.28
C ILE A 161 -6.08 -12.90 -0.16
N ILE A 162 -6.51 -13.69 -1.14
CA ILE A 162 -6.25 -15.13 -1.25
C ILE A 162 -4.95 -15.29 -2.04
N ASP A 163 -3.95 -15.96 -1.45
CA ASP A 163 -2.74 -16.38 -2.16
C ASP A 163 -2.87 -17.87 -2.52
N ARG A 164 -2.95 -18.16 -3.80
CA ARG A 164 -3.15 -19.50 -4.36
C ARG A 164 -1.98 -20.48 -4.12
N GLU A 165 -0.89 -20.02 -3.57
CA GLU A 165 0.20 -20.90 -3.12
C GLU A 165 0.02 -21.38 -1.69
N CYS A 166 -0.76 -20.67 -0.89
CA CYS A 166 -0.97 -20.97 0.52
C CYS A 166 -2.40 -21.44 0.82
N GLU A 167 -3.35 -21.19 -0.10
CA GLU A 167 -4.76 -21.39 0.16
C GLU A 167 -5.48 -22.06 -1.03
N ASP A 168 -6.46 -22.90 -0.72
CA ASP A 168 -7.30 -23.51 -1.74
C ASP A 168 -8.32 -22.52 -2.31
N PHE A 169 -7.94 -21.94 -3.46
CA PHE A 169 -8.82 -21.02 -4.18
C PHE A 169 -10.11 -21.69 -4.67
N SER A 170 -10.10 -22.99 -4.98
CA SER A 170 -11.28 -23.70 -5.49
C SER A 170 -12.41 -23.73 -4.46
N SER A 171 -12.06 -23.86 -3.20
CA SER A 171 -12.97 -23.78 -2.07
C SER A 171 -13.34 -22.32 -1.73
N LEU A 172 -12.34 -21.44 -1.61
CA LEU A 172 -12.54 -20.06 -1.17
C LEU A 172 -13.32 -19.22 -2.18
N ARG A 173 -13.16 -19.44 -3.50
CA ARG A 173 -13.90 -18.71 -4.53
C ARG A 173 -15.42 -18.86 -4.45
N LYS A 174 -15.90 -19.91 -3.79
CA LYS A 174 -17.34 -20.16 -3.57
C LYS A 174 -17.90 -19.40 -2.37
N GLN A 175 -17.03 -18.82 -1.54
CA GLN A 175 -17.42 -18.13 -0.30
C GLN A 175 -17.62 -16.63 -0.50
N TYR A 176 -17.18 -16.08 -1.64
CA TYR A 176 -17.24 -14.65 -1.96
C TYR A 176 -17.94 -14.41 -3.30
N THR A 177 -18.74 -13.36 -3.36
CA THR A 177 -19.46 -13.00 -4.59
C THR A 177 -18.63 -12.09 -5.50
N SER A 178 -17.65 -11.38 -4.96
CA SER A 178 -16.76 -10.47 -5.71
C SER A 178 -15.30 -10.92 -5.61
N LEU A 179 -14.65 -11.06 -6.77
CA LEU A 179 -13.30 -11.60 -6.90
C LEU A 179 -12.54 -10.84 -7.99
N ILE A 180 -11.30 -10.40 -7.67
CA ILE A 180 -10.40 -9.73 -8.60
C ILE A 180 -9.04 -10.42 -8.53
N GLN A 181 -8.63 -11.11 -9.60
CA GLN A 181 -7.30 -11.69 -9.71
C GLN A 181 -6.31 -10.67 -10.28
N SER A 182 -5.12 -10.59 -9.69
CA SER A 182 -4.01 -9.78 -10.21
C SER A 182 -2.65 -10.31 -9.74
N ILE A 183 -1.57 -9.60 -10.11
CA ILE A 183 -0.20 -10.04 -9.91
C ILE A 183 0.18 -9.87 -8.43
N ARG A 184 0.73 -10.91 -7.83
CA ARG A 184 1.20 -10.90 -6.45
C ARG A 184 2.43 -10.01 -6.28
N MET A 185 2.42 -9.14 -5.27
CA MET A 185 3.57 -8.37 -4.81
C MET A 185 4.14 -8.93 -3.51
N VAL A 186 3.31 -9.03 -2.49
CA VAL A 186 3.66 -9.60 -1.18
C VAL A 186 2.88 -10.89 -0.98
N SER A 187 3.61 -11.98 -0.71
CA SER A 187 3.05 -13.32 -0.52
C SER A 187 2.31 -13.47 0.82
N CYS A 188 1.62 -14.58 1.00
CA CYS A 188 1.03 -15.00 2.28
C CYS A 188 2.05 -15.17 3.41
N LYS A 189 3.35 -15.30 3.08
CA LYS A 189 4.46 -15.35 4.03
C LYS A 189 5.04 -13.97 4.37
N GLY A 190 4.50 -12.89 3.79
CA GLY A 190 5.03 -11.54 3.97
C GLY A 190 6.29 -11.26 3.15
N GLU A 191 6.55 -12.02 2.08
CA GLU A 191 7.77 -11.92 1.28
C GLU A 191 7.52 -11.20 -0.05
N ASN A 192 8.53 -10.45 -0.52
CA ASN A 192 8.57 -9.92 -1.87
C ASN A 192 8.78 -11.07 -2.86
N VAL A 193 7.87 -11.23 -3.83
CA VAL A 193 7.93 -12.31 -4.82
C VAL A 193 8.43 -11.85 -6.20
N TRP A 194 8.80 -10.59 -6.34
CA TRP A 194 9.33 -10.05 -7.58
C TRP A 194 10.84 -10.14 -7.61
N SER A 195 11.39 -10.65 -8.71
CA SER A 195 12.84 -10.58 -8.96
C SER A 195 13.27 -9.15 -9.27
N PRO A 196 14.52 -8.75 -8.95
CA PRO A 196 15.07 -7.47 -9.35
C PRO A 196 14.97 -7.25 -10.86
N GLN A 197 14.58 -6.05 -11.28
CA GLN A 197 14.38 -5.70 -12.68
C GLN A 197 14.69 -4.24 -12.95
N LYS A 198 15.10 -3.94 -14.20
CA LYS A 198 15.43 -2.56 -14.62
C LYS A 198 14.18 -1.75 -15.01
N LYS A 199 13.12 -2.41 -15.46
CA LYS A 199 11.89 -1.74 -15.88
C LYS A 199 11.20 -1.09 -14.67
N MET A 200 10.80 0.17 -14.84
CA MET A 200 10.15 0.98 -13.81
C MET A 200 8.87 1.59 -14.36
N TRP A 201 7.93 1.88 -13.49
CA TRP A 201 6.68 2.57 -13.81
C TRP A 201 6.04 3.20 -12.59
N SER A 202 5.14 4.17 -12.82
CA SER A 202 4.16 4.56 -11.81
C SER A 202 3.28 3.37 -11.47
N THR A 203 2.83 3.22 -10.24
CA THR A 203 2.15 2.00 -9.80
C THR A 203 0.88 2.30 -9.02
N ALA A 204 -0.20 1.56 -9.32
CA ALA A 204 -1.35 1.36 -8.46
C ALA A 204 -1.32 -0.07 -7.91
N ALA A 205 -1.54 -0.24 -6.61
CA ALA A 205 -1.56 -1.53 -5.94
C ALA A 205 -2.64 -1.57 -4.85
N ILE A 206 -3.08 -2.79 -4.49
CA ILE A 206 -4.02 -3.03 -3.40
C ILE A 206 -3.34 -3.91 -2.38
N GLY A 207 -3.46 -3.56 -1.10
CA GLY A 207 -2.93 -4.35 0.01
C GLY A 207 -3.95 -4.56 1.12
N ILE A 208 -3.62 -5.45 2.03
CA ILE A 208 -4.28 -5.58 3.33
C ILE A 208 -3.24 -5.62 4.44
N ASP A 209 -3.57 -5.10 5.60
CA ASP A 209 -2.73 -5.22 6.78
C ASP A 209 -3.12 -6.43 7.65
N HIS A 210 -2.37 -6.65 8.73
CA HIS A 210 -2.65 -7.73 9.67
C HIS A 210 -3.96 -7.55 10.46
N GLN A 211 -4.54 -6.34 10.47
CA GLN A 211 -5.86 -6.04 11.06
C GLN A 211 -7.01 -6.22 10.06
N GLY A 212 -6.70 -6.54 8.79
CA GLY A 212 -7.69 -6.70 7.73
C GLY A 212 -8.16 -5.38 7.09
N ARG A 213 -7.49 -4.24 7.38
CA ARG A 213 -7.77 -2.97 6.70
C ARG A 213 -7.24 -3.00 5.29
N VAL A 214 -7.96 -2.37 4.38
CA VAL A 214 -7.63 -2.35 2.95
C VAL A 214 -6.78 -1.12 2.63
N PHE A 215 -5.74 -1.31 1.84
CA PHE A 215 -4.88 -0.26 1.31
C PHE A 215 -5.10 -0.07 -0.19
N PHE A 216 -5.39 1.17 -0.60
CA PHE A 216 -5.22 1.61 -1.97
C PHE A 216 -3.91 2.38 -2.05
N ILE A 217 -2.96 1.87 -2.79
CA ILE A 217 -1.57 2.35 -2.87
C ILE A 217 -1.34 2.97 -4.24
N HIS A 218 -0.86 4.21 -4.26
CA HIS A 218 -0.48 4.89 -5.50
C HIS A 218 0.92 5.49 -5.39
N VAL A 219 1.74 5.25 -6.39
CA VAL A 219 3.09 5.80 -6.50
C VAL A 219 3.28 6.35 -7.91
N ARG A 220 3.41 7.67 -8.02
CA ARG A 220 3.63 8.35 -9.31
C ARG A 220 5.06 8.19 -9.79
N SER A 221 6.02 8.35 -8.88
CA SER A 221 7.45 8.21 -9.16
C SER A 221 7.78 6.80 -9.67
N PRO A 222 8.63 6.66 -10.71
CA PRO A 222 8.94 5.36 -11.27
C PRO A 222 9.82 4.52 -10.34
N TYR A 223 9.34 3.33 -10.04
CA TYR A 223 10.09 2.27 -9.37
C TYR A 223 9.89 0.94 -10.08
N SER A 224 10.86 0.03 -9.97
CA SER A 224 10.60 -1.36 -10.28
C SER A 224 9.61 -1.93 -9.25
N THR A 225 8.78 -2.88 -9.66
CA THR A 225 7.84 -3.50 -8.71
C THR A 225 8.59 -4.22 -7.58
N HIS A 226 9.78 -4.77 -7.86
CA HIS A 226 10.65 -5.34 -6.84
C HIS A 226 11.05 -4.30 -5.78
N ASP A 227 11.61 -3.15 -6.22
CA ASP A 227 12.04 -2.10 -5.28
C ASP A 227 10.86 -1.54 -4.49
N LEU A 228 9.74 -1.26 -5.18
CA LEU A 228 8.54 -0.76 -4.52
C LEU A 228 8.01 -1.75 -3.47
N THR A 229 8.00 -3.05 -3.79
CA THR A 229 7.54 -4.08 -2.82
C THR A 229 8.43 -4.11 -1.59
N ASN A 230 9.77 -4.04 -1.76
CA ASN A 230 10.70 -3.97 -0.63
C ASN A 230 10.48 -2.71 0.22
N MET A 231 10.25 -1.56 -0.42
CA MET A 231 9.94 -0.32 0.30
C MET A 231 8.63 -0.42 1.09
N LEU A 232 7.58 -0.98 0.50
CA LEU A 232 6.29 -1.17 1.18
C LEU A 232 6.41 -2.06 2.43
N LEU A 233 7.26 -3.10 2.38
CA LEU A 233 7.53 -3.97 3.52
C LEU A 233 8.33 -3.28 4.65
N GLN A 234 9.08 -2.22 4.32
CA GLN A 234 9.85 -1.43 5.28
C GLN A 234 9.02 -0.31 5.94
N LEU A 235 7.89 0.07 5.34
CA LEU A 235 7.03 1.12 5.90
C LEU A 235 6.31 0.64 7.16
N PRO A 236 6.07 1.55 8.14
CA PRO A 236 5.34 1.23 9.37
C PRO A 236 3.81 1.13 9.14
N ILE A 237 3.40 0.34 8.15
CA ILE A 237 1.99 0.18 7.76
C ILE A 237 1.42 -1.19 8.11
N ASN A 238 2.26 -2.08 8.66
CA ASN A 238 1.86 -3.43 9.06
C ASN A 238 1.27 -4.25 7.89
N LEU A 239 1.83 -4.06 6.69
CA LEU A 239 1.37 -4.72 5.46
C LEU A 239 1.47 -6.25 5.58
N LYS A 240 0.38 -6.95 5.31
CA LYS A 240 0.29 -8.40 5.31
C LYS A 240 0.48 -8.99 3.92
N GLN A 241 -0.30 -8.49 2.95
CA GLN A 241 -0.27 -8.96 1.56
C GLN A 241 -0.55 -7.79 0.62
N ALA A 242 -0.03 -7.86 -0.60
CA ALA A 242 -0.28 -6.85 -1.64
C ALA A 242 -0.30 -7.47 -3.03
N MET A 243 -1.06 -6.82 -3.94
CA MET A 243 -1.16 -7.15 -5.34
C MET A 243 -1.04 -5.90 -6.21
N TYR A 244 -0.31 -6.00 -7.30
CA TYR A 244 -0.20 -5.00 -8.35
C TYR A 244 -1.48 -4.99 -9.19
N VAL A 245 -2.04 -3.82 -9.49
CA VAL A 245 -3.28 -3.73 -10.26
C VAL A 245 -3.14 -2.92 -11.55
N GLU A 246 -2.26 -1.92 -11.60
CA GLU A 246 -2.04 -1.14 -12.83
C GLU A 246 -0.72 -0.36 -12.74
N GLY A 247 -0.20 0.07 -13.91
CA GLY A 247 1.02 0.88 -14.00
C GLY A 247 1.00 1.95 -15.07
N GLY A 248 2.07 2.74 -15.06
CA GLY A 248 2.24 3.82 -16.03
C GLY A 248 1.18 4.91 -15.89
N ALA A 249 0.81 5.51 -17.02
CA ALA A 249 -0.17 6.60 -17.07
C ALA A 249 -1.61 6.16 -16.76
N ASP A 250 -1.87 4.87 -16.69
CA ASP A 250 -3.19 4.33 -16.37
C ASP A 250 -3.38 4.10 -14.87
N ALA A 251 -2.31 4.14 -14.07
CA ALA A 251 -2.39 4.04 -12.61
C ALA A 251 -3.12 5.27 -12.02
N GLN A 252 -4.23 5.06 -11.34
CA GLN A 252 -5.06 6.12 -10.78
C GLN A 252 -5.57 5.78 -9.39
N LEU A 253 -5.59 6.78 -8.51
CA LEU A 253 -6.29 6.74 -7.22
C LEU A 253 -7.02 8.07 -7.06
N TYR A 254 -8.30 8.02 -6.74
CA TYR A 254 -9.10 9.19 -6.45
C TYR A 254 -9.87 9.02 -5.15
N ILE A 255 -9.95 10.09 -4.36
CA ILE A 255 -10.60 10.15 -3.06
C ILE A 255 -11.47 11.39 -3.03
N ASP A 256 -12.73 11.25 -2.60
CA ASP A 256 -13.65 12.36 -2.34
C ASP A 256 -14.52 12.01 -1.14
N THR A 257 -14.23 12.62 -0.02
CA THR A 257 -15.01 12.46 1.21
C THR A 257 -16.18 13.45 1.31
N GLY A 258 -16.28 14.37 0.35
CA GLY A 258 -17.17 15.54 0.39
C GLY A 258 -16.58 16.71 1.19
N LYS A 259 -15.50 16.48 1.96
CA LYS A 259 -14.74 17.52 2.67
C LYS A 259 -13.34 17.72 2.10
N GLU A 260 -12.76 16.68 1.59
CA GLU A 260 -11.43 16.66 1.00
C GLU A 260 -11.45 15.83 -0.28
N GLU A 261 -10.75 16.33 -1.30
CA GLU A 261 -10.58 15.71 -2.60
C GLU A 261 -9.10 15.50 -2.89
N HIS A 262 -8.72 14.30 -3.37
CA HIS A 262 -7.37 13.99 -3.82
C HIS A 262 -7.43 13.19 -5.13
N GLU A 263 -6.67 13.61 -6.13
CA GLU A 263 -6.51 12.88 -7.39
C GLU A 263 -5.04 12.58 -7.64
N PHE A 264 -4.70 11.30 -7.77
CA PHE A 264 -3.35 10.83 -8.05
C PHE A 264 -3.36 10.04 -9.34
N ILE A 265 -2.52 10.49 -10.30
CA ILE A 265 -2.37 9.87 -11.62
C ILE A 265 -0.93 9.49 -11.86
N GLY A 266 -0.74 8.33 -12.48
CA GLY A 266 0.56 7.87 -12.89
C GLY A 266 1.05 8.57 -14.16
N SER A 267 2.34 8.44 -14.46
CA SER A 267 2.96 9.03 -15.65
C SER A 267 3.91 8.07 -16.33
N TYR A 268 4.94 7.64 -15.64
CA TYR A 268 6.11 6.97 -16.18
C TYR A 268 5.87 5.50 -16.51
N SER A 269 6.41 5.05 -17.64
CA SER A 269 6.51 3.63 -18.02
C SER A 269 7.72 3.40 -18.90
N SER A 270 8.68 2.57 -18.45
CA SER A 270 9.89 2.23 -19.20
C SER A 270 9.57 1.71 -20.60
N GLY A 271 10.24 2.24 -21.60
CA GLY A 271 10.11 1.85 -23.01
C GLY A 271 8.88 2.43 -23.73
N SER A 272 8.04 3.23 -23.04
CA SER A 272 6.87 3.85 -23.70
C SER A 272 6.64 5.32 -23.32
N ARG A 273 6.81 5.69 -22.06
CA ARG A 273 6.63 7.04 -21.55
C ARG A 273 7.62 7.30 -20.41
N GLU A 274 8.79 7.81 -20.74
CA GLU A 274 9.89 7.97 -19.79
C GLU A 274 10.01 9.41 -19.24
N HIS A 275 8.86 10.01 -18.90
CA HIS A 275 8.75 11.37 -18.35
C HIS A 275 7.63 11.47 -17.30
N ASP A 276 7.60 12.55 -16.49
CA ASP A 276 6.62 12.79 -15.42
C ASP A 276 5.64 13.94 -15.73
N GLU A 277 5.22 14.07 -16.99
CA GLU A 277 4.40 15.20 -17.47
C GLU A 277 2.91 14.86 -17.63
N ASN A 278 2.47 13.63 -17.24
CA ASN A 278 1.08 13.26 -17.42
C ASN A 278 0.17 14.04 -16.46
N THR A 279 -0.76 14.80 -17.01
CA THR A 279 -1.79 15.56 -16.29
C THR A 279 -3.20 15.03 -16.55
N PHE A 280 -3.34 13.94 -17.30
CA PHE A 280 -4.62 13.44 -17.75
C PHE A 280 -4.94 12.04 -17.19
N SER A 281 -6.08 11.93 -16.52
CA SER A 281 -6.65 10.66 -16.04
C SER A 281 -7.34 9.91 -17.18
N ARG A 282 -6.73 8.83 -17.65
CA ARG A 282 -7.24 8.03 -18.77
C ARG A 282 -8.51 7.26 -18.43
N PRO A 283 -9.44 7.07 -19.39
CA PRO A 283 -10.59 6.20 -19.19
C PRO A 283 -10.17 4.74 -19.03
N ILE A 284 -10.50 4.12 -17.91
CA ILE A 284 -10.23 2.72 -17.57
C ILE A 284 -11.53 1.91 -17.41
N PRO A 285 -11.52 0.60 -17.70
CA PRO A 285 -12.75 -0.21 -17.71
C PRO A 285 -13.21 -0.72 -16.36
N ASN A 286 -12.27 -0.89 -15.40
CA ASN A 286 -12.53 -1.61 -14.15
C ASN A 286 -11.97 -0.83 -12.96
N VAL A 287 -12.83 -0.51 -12.00
CA VAL A 287 -12.48 0.26 -10.80
C VAL A 287 -12.95 -0.47 -9.56
N LEU A 288 -12.08 -0.58 -8.57
CA LEU A 288 -12.43 -0.93 -7.23
C LEU A 288 -12.66 0.34 -6.42
N GLY A 289 -13.84 0.52 -5.87
CA GLY A 289 -14.18 1.65 -5.01
C GLY A 289 -14.54 1.23 -3.60
N ILE A 290 -14.66 2.22 -2.72
CA ILE A 290 -15.19 2.06 -1.37
C ILE A 290 -16.44 2.91 -1.18
N VAL A 291 -17.41 2.36 -0.45
CA VAL A 291 -18.65 3.02 -0.04
C VAL A 291 -18.81 2.96 1.46
N ARG A 292 -19.40 3.98 2.06
CA ARG A 292 -19.75 3.96 3.49
C ARG A 292 -20.78 2.89 3.76
N ILE A 293 -20.58 2.10 4.80
CA ILE A 293 -21.60 1.16 5.29
C ILE A 293 -22.66 1.99 6.03
N LYS A 294 -23.91 1.92 5.56
CA LYS A 294 -25.04 2.56 6.27
C LYS A 294 -25.29 1.80 7.55
N ASN A 295 -25.14 2.44 8.69
CA ASN A 295 -25.61 1.90 9.95
C ASN A 295 -27.15 1.84 9.90
N LYS A 296 -27.74 0.72 10.34
CA LYS A 296 -29.20 0.54 10.40
C LYS A 296 -29.93 1.47 11.38
N LYS A 297 -29.25 2.51 11.87
CA LYS A 297 -29.79 3.48 12.85
C LYS A 297 -30.00 4.88 12.30
N ASP A 298 -29.70 5.12 10.99
CA ASP A 298 -29.96 6.39 10.32
C ASP A 298 -31.14 6.30 9.35
#